data_eaa713d5d7473ae9d0be3e7872f174ca
#
_entry.id   eaa713d5d7473ae9d0be3e7872f174ca
#
_cell.length_a   1.000
_cell.length_b   1.000
_cell.length_c   1.000
_cell.angle_alpha   90.00
_cell.angle_beta   90.00
_cell.angle_gamma   90.00
#
_symmetry.space_group_name_H-M   'P 1'
#
loop_
_entity.id
_entity.type
_entity.pdbx_description
1 polymer ?
#
loop_
_entity_poly.entity_id
_entity_poly.type
_entity_poly.pdbx_seq_one_letter_code
_entity_poly.pdbx_strand_id
1 'polypeptide(L)'
;MKFLSLFCCLVLTNVLFAQNRFVYQGKILDSKTKEAIPFAHIFFNNTSYGTQANENGEFSLSKIYPGQYQVHVSSVGYENKVYALKIEENYTNLVLYLTESSNSLLEVKVSAGRDVNWERSMKIFERELLGRGYSRKEIQIRNREVIEFENNGNLKKNFKAKANEPLLIENNVLGYFYKGFLTEFELSNKQTRYSLSGYFEPMDPKDFKELVRWIRKRRTAYEGSLRHFLKAFITNTLDEQGFYTSINVGGKNAAVNPLQYVHPTTDSSIVLLDLPGIVNCYYRNAKWGSVLKPQATIYCTRSGLLLNPLSIESNGKMADLRMAEELPTDYVYQSTFKQEKSIEEQLYYLKGKIK
;
A
#
# COMPACT_ATOMS: atom_id res chain seq x y z
N MET A 1 -17.17 47.32 22.32
CA MET A 1 -16.25 46.33 22.96
C MET A 1 -16.74 44.87 22.97
N LYS A 2 -18.03 44.56 22.74
CA LYS A 2 -18.52 43.16 22.73
C LYS A 2 -18.30 42.41 21.37
N PHE A 3 -18.11 43.13 20.29
CA PHE A 3 -17.86 42.52 18.97
C PHE A 3 -16.40 42.08 18.74
N LEU A 4 -15.43 42.69 19.46
CA LEU A 4 -14.02 42.34 19.34
C LEU A 4 -13.70 41.01 20.07
N SER A 5 -14.45 40.72 21.15
CA SER A 5 -14.29 39.49 21.93
C SER A 5 -14.81 38.25 21.19
N LEU A 6 -15.86 38.39 20.36
CA LEU A 6 -16.42 37.28 19.59
C LEU A 6 -15.53 36.90 18.40
N PHE A 7 -14.81 37.86 17.81
CA PHE A 7 -13.87 37.62 16.72
C PHE A 7 -12.59 36.92 17.18
N CYS A 8 -12.14 37.19 18.40
CA CYS A 8 -10.98 36.54 19.01
C CYS A 8 -11.25 35.05 19.35
N CYS A 9 -12.49 34.69 19.72
CA CYS A 9 -12.87 33.31 19.98
C CYS A 9 -13.01 32.45 18.67
N LEU A 10 -13.35 33.06 17.55
CA LEU A 10 -13.47 32.38 16.24
C LEU A 10 -12.11 32.09 15.59
N VAL A 11 -11.05 32.80 15.97
CA VAL A 11 -9.69 32.58 15.47
C VAL A 11 -8.95 31.48 16.25
N LEU A 12 -9.38 31.17 17.46
CA LEU A 12 -8.75 30.16 18.30
C LEU A 12 -9.23 28.71 18.05
N THR A 13 -10.22 28.50 17.18
CA THR A 13 -10.70 27.13 16.86
C THR A 13 -10.01 26.48 15.67
N ASN A 14 -9.07 27.14 15.01
CA ASN A 14 -8.10 26.46 14.16
C ASN A 14 -6.97 25.89 15.02
N VAL A 15 -7.31 25.04 15.99
CA VAL A 15 -6.34 24.10 16.55
C VAL A 15 -5.96 23.19 15.39
N LEU A 16 -4.87 23.55 14.75
CA LEU A 16 -4.11 22.66 13.88
C LEU A 16 -4.02 21.33 14.64
N PHE A 17 -4.74 20.34 14.19
CA PHE A 17 -4.36 18.96 14.46
C PHE A 17 -2.98 18.77 13.81
N ALA A 18 -1.96 19.25 14.48
CA ALA A 18 -0.58 18.84 14.22
C ALA A 18 -0.60 17.33 14.51
N GLN A 19 -0.84 16.52 13.49
CA GLN A 19 -0.74 15.09 13.63
C GLN A 19 0.69 14.81 14.07
N ASN A 20 0.84 14.36 15.31
CA ASN A 20 2.14 13.98 15.85
C ASN A 20 2.78 13.01 14.85
N ARG A 21 4.01 13.28 14.51
CA ARG A 21 4.82 12.42 13.65
C ARG A 21 5.99 11.91 14.46
N PHE A 22 6.24 10.62 14.35
CA PHE A 22 7.18 9.92 15.19
C PHE A 22 8.43 9.50 14.43
N VAL A 23 9.44 9.17 15.21
CA VAL A 23 10.74 8.64 14.75
C VAL A 23 10.86 7.19 15.18
N TYR A 24 11.36 6.34 14.28
CA TYR A 24 11.67 4.95 14.50
C TYR A 24 13.11 4.72 14.06
N GLN A 25 14.03 4.60 15.03
CA GLN A 25 15.47 4.49 14.76
C GLN A 25 16.15 3.52 15.71
N GLY A 26 17.25 2.94 15.26
CA GLY A 26 18.01 1.97 16.04
C GLY A 26 19.10 1.30 15.24
N LYS A 27 19.45 0.05 15.64
CA LYS A 27 20.46 -0.79 15.00
C LYS A 27 19.91 -2.16 14.65
N ILE A 28 20.44 -2.74 13.58
CA ILE A 28 20.16 -4.11 13.17
C ILE A 28 21.43 -4.93 13.40
N LEU A 29 21.29 -5.97 14.20
CA LEU A 29 22.41 -6.83 14.64
C LEU A 29 22.13 -8.29 14.30
N ASP A 30 23.20 -9.05 14.11
CA ASP A 30 23.15 -10.51 14.08
C ASP A 30 22.71 -11.06 15.45
N SER A 31 21.82 -12.03 15.46
CA SER A 31 21.25 -12.58 16.70
C SER A 31 22.27 -13.38 17.53
N LYS A 32 23.30 -13.98 16.89
CA LYS A 32 24.33 -14.81 17.52
C LYS A 32 25.60 -14.03 17.84
N THR A 33 26.17 -13.38 16.82
CA THR A 33 27.47 -12.67 16.96
C THR A 33 27.32 -11.30 17.59
N LYS A 34 26.10 -10.70 17.55
CA LYS A 34 25.84 -9.32 17.98
C LYS A 34 26.55 -8.26 17.13
N GLU A 35 27.12 -8.65 16.02
CA GLU A 35 27.74 -7.74 15.07
C GLU A 35 26.68 -6.97 14.28
N ALA A 36 27.04 -5.77 13.83
CA ALA A 36 26.15 -4.95 13.01
C ALA A 36 25.93 -5.58 11.64
N ILE A 37 24.68 -5.53 11.15
CA ILE A 37 24.35 -5.99 9.81
C ILE A 37 24.24 -4.75 8.90
N PRO A 38 25.26 -4.46 8.08
CA PRO A 38 25.25 -3.31 7.21
C PRO A 38 24.22 -3.49 6.08
N PHE A 39 23.67 -2.37 5.62
CA PHE A 39 22.78 -2.31 4.46
C PHE A 39 21.52 -3.17 4.54
N ALA A 40 21.13 -3.62 5.74
CA ALA A 40 19.87 -4.29 5.94
C ALA A 40 18.70 -3.35 5.62
N HIS A 41 17.67 -3.87 4.97
CA HIS A 41 16.44 -3.13 4.68
C HIS A 41 15.48 -3.18 5.86
N ILE A 42 14.90 -2.04 6.18
CA ILE A 42 13.81 -1.93 7.15
C ILE A 42 12.68 -1.08 6.56
N PHE A 43 11.46 -1.59 6.59
CA PHE A 43 10.32 -0.89 6.03
C PHE A 43 9.01 -1.27 6.71
N PHE A 44 8.06 -0.36 6.64
CA PHE A 44 6.69 -0.56 7.07
C PHE A 44 5.85 -1.00 5.87
N ASN A 45 5.25 -2.15 5.97
CA ASN A 45 4.59 -2.81 4.85
C ASN A 45 3.56 -1.92 4.15
N ASN A 46 3.67 -1.85 2.83
CA ASN A 46 2.80 -1.07 1.95
C ASN A 46 2.71 0.44 2.27
N THR A 47 3.72 1.01 2.95
CA THR A 47 3.81 2.45 3.21
C THR A 47 4.92 3.09 2.37
N SER A 48 5.09 4.43 2.52
CA SER A 48 6.28 5.13 2.05
C SER A 48 7.42 5.17 3.09
N TYR A 49 7.29 4.45 4.20
CA TYR A 49 8.30 4.40 5.25
C TYR A 49 9.23 3.19 5.03
N GLY A 50 10.36 3.44 4.44
CA GLY A 50 11.40 2.44 4.24
C GLY A 50 12.77 3.09 4.17
N THR A 51 13.80 2.37 4.64
CA THR A 51 15.21 2.81 4.58
C THR A 51 16.15 1.61 4.56
N GLN A 52 17.39 1.87 4.33
CA GLN A 52 18.49 0.92 4.44
C GLN A 52 19.39 1.35 5.59
N ALA A 53 19.86 0.38 6.39
CA ALA A 53 20.83 0.65 7.44
C ALA A 53 22.18 1.09 6.84
N ASN A 54 22.92 1.89 7.58
CA ASN A 54 24.28 2.29 7.20
C ASN A 54 25.30 1.16 7.44
N GLU A 55 26.58 1.45 7.24
CA GLU A 55 27.68 0.48 7.45
C GLU A 55 27.77 -0.02 8.90
N ASN A 56 27.27 0.74 9.88
CA ASN A 56 27.23 0.37 11.29
C ASN A 56 25.92 -0.30 11.70
N GLY A 57 25.08 -0.71 10.73
CA GLY A 57 23.77 -1.31 10.97
C GLY A 57 22.72 -0.32 11.50
N GLU A 58 22.99 0.98 11.53
CA GLU A 58 22.09 2.01 12.06
C GLU A 58 21.05 2.42 11.02
N PHE A 59 19.80 2.59 11.47
CA PHE A 59 18.71 3.05 10.63
C PHE A 59 17.92 4.17 11.31
N SER A 60 17.28 5.02 10.50
CA SER A 60 16.35 6.04 10.97
C SER A 60 15.23 6.26 9.98
N LEU A 61 13.99 6.15 10.46
CA LEU A 61 12.76 6.52 9.78
C LEU A 61 12.11 7.65 10.57
N SER A 62 11.65 8.68 9.90
CA SER A 62 11.05 9.86 10.53
C SER A 62 9.70 10.21 9.89
N LYS A 63 8.96 11.10 10.55
CA LYS A 63 7.66 11.59 10.09
C LYS A 63 6.58 10.51 9.95
N ILE A 64 6.68 9.46 10.75
CA ILE A 64 5.74 8.34 10.76
C ILE A 64 4.46 8.80 11.46
N TYR A 65 3.31 8.58 10.83
CA TYR A 65 2.01 8.81 11.46
C TYR A 65 1.72 7.76 12.53
N PRO A 66 0.98 8.11 13.59
CA PRO A 66 0.52 7.12 14.56
C PRO A 66 -0.33 6.04 13.88
N GLY A 67 -0.19 4.80 14.29
CA GLY A 67 -0.93 3.68 13.70
C GLY A 67 -0.32 2.32 13.98
N GLN A 68 -0.99 1.29 13.49
CA GLN A 68 -0.49 -0.08 13.54
C GLN A 68 0.19 -0.43 12.22
N TYR A 69 1.36 -1.01 12.31
CA TYR A 69 2.21 -1.34 11.16
C TYR A 69 2.79 -2.74 11.28
N GLN A 70 3.04 -3.35 10.14
CA GLN A 70 3.94 -4.50 10.02
C GLN A 70 5.29 -3.98 9.56
N VAL A 71 6.30 -4.12 10.42
CA VAL A 71 7.67 -3.71 10.14
C VAL A 71 8.45 -4.94 9.67
N HIS A 72 8.96 -4.86 8.46
CA HIS A 72 9.81 -5.88 7.87
C HIS A 72 11.27 -5.48 7.99
N VAL A 73 12.10 -6.44 8.37
CA VAL A 73 13.56 -6.31 8.41
C VAL A 73 14.16 -7.46 7.63
N SER A 74 15.03 -7.14 6.66
CA SER A 74 15.64 -8.14 5.78
C SER A 74 17.08 -7.80 5.41
N SER A 75 17.90 -8.81 5.23
CA SER A 75 19.26 -8.70 4.70
C SER A 75 19.63 -9.97 3.95
N VAL A 76 20.53 -9.87 2.98
CA VAL A 76 21.05 -11.03 2.24
C VAL A 76 21.75 -11.98 3.20
N GLY A 77 21.42 -13.27 3.13
CA GLY A 77 21.96 -14.30 4.03
C GLY A 77 21.23 -14.44 5.38
N TYR A 78 20.19 -13.64 5.61
CA TYR A 78 19.39 -13.67 6.84
C TYR A 78 17.94 -14.02 6.59
N GLU A 79 17.29 -14.58 7.60
CA GLU A 79 15.84 -14.79 7.59
C GLU A 79 15.10 -13.46 7.70
N ASN A 80 14.09 -13.27 6.86
CA ASN A 80 13.24 -12.09 6.94
C ASN A 80 12.44 -12.10 8.25
N LYS A 81 12.42 -10.98 8.98
CA LYS A 81 11.61 -10.80 10.18
C LYS A 81 10.50 -9.79 9.99
N VAL A 82 9.34 -10.09 10.58
CA VAL A 82 8.18 -9.21 10.59
C VAL A 82 7.75 -8.97 12.03
N TYR A 83 7.60 -7.70 12.38
CA TYR A 83 7.13 -7.26 13.71
C TYR A 83 5.81 -6.53 13.55
N ALA A 84 4.81 -6.85 14.37
CA ALA A 84 3.64 -6.00 14.54
C ALA A 84 4.01 -4.87 15.51
N LEU A 85 3.78 -3.64 15.11
CA LEU A 85 4.18 -2.45 15.84
C LEU A 85 3.06 -1.42 15.87
N LYS A 86 2.79 -0.88 17.05
CA LYS A 86 1.93 0.29 17.27
C LYS A 86 2.82 1.51 17.48
N ILE A 87 2.70 2.51 16.60
CA ILE A 87 3.43 3.78 16.72
C ILE A 87 2.54 4.79 17.41
N GLU A 88 2.90 5.17 18.62
CA GLU A 88 2.23 6.20 19.43
C GLU A 88 3.25 7.18 20.04
N GLU A 89 4.54 6.84 19.99
CA GLU A 89 5.66 7.61 20.52
C GLU A 89 6.93 7.42 19.66
N ASN A 90 7.99 8.12 20.01
CA ASN A 90 9.30 7.95 19.37
C ASN A 90 10.00 6.70 19.90
N TYR A 91 10.55 5.92 18.99
CA TYR A 91 11.43 4.78 19.28
C TYR A 91 12.84 5.13 18.79
N THR A 92 13.76 5.44 19.71
CA THR A 92 15.07 6.02 19.36
C THR A 92 16.28 5.13 19.62
N ASN A 93 16.13 4.06 20.37
CA ASN A 93 17.24 3.16 20.74
C ASN A 93 16.88 1.69 20.52
N LEU A 94 16.29 1.40 19.37
CA LEU A 94 15.87 0.04 19.06
C LEU A 94 17.06 -0.84 18.71
N VAL A 95 17.01 -2.09 19.11
CA VAL A 95 17.90 -3.13 18.64
C VAL A 95 17.07 -4.24 18.03
N LEU A 96 17.23 -4.43 16.73
CA LEU A 96 16.56 -5.48 15.97
C LEU A 96 17.54 -6.58 15.61
N TYR A 97 17.14 -7.83 15.76
CA TYR A 97 18.01 -8.97 15.52
C TYR A 97 17.54 -9.76 14.30
N LEU A 98 18.45 -10.05 13.38
CA LEU A 98 18.23 -11.03 12.32
C LEU A 98 19.01 -12.32 12.64
N THR A 99 18.49 -13.42 12.18
CA THR A 99 19.12 -14.75 12.29
C THR A 99 19.63 -15.16 10.91
N GLU A 100 20.87 -15.63 10.83
CA GLU A 100 21.38 -16.17 9.58
C GLU A 100 20.47 -17.27 9.05
N SER A 101 20.22 -17.24 7.77
CA SER A 101 19.46 -18.28 7.10
C SER A 101 20.28 -19.56 7.05
N SER A 102 19.75 -20.64 7.62
CA SER A 102 20.35 -21.97 7.51
C SER A 102 20.25 -22.57 6.11
N ASN A 103 19.43 -21.99 5.24
CA ASN A 103 19.42 -22.31 3.83
C ASN A 103 20.66 -21.68 3.18
N SER A 104 21.76 -22.45 3.19
CA SER A 104 22.89 -22.25 2.30
C SER A 104 22.37 -21.75 0.96
N LEU A 105 22.93 -20.63 0.49
CA LEU A 105 22.74 -20.03 -0.81
C LEU A 105 22.27 -21.10 -1.80
N LEU A 106 20.97 -21.16 -2.06
CA LEU A 106 20.50 -21.92 -3.20
C LEU A 106 21.28 -21.35 -4.37
N GLU A 107 22.22 -22.17 -4.82
CA GLU A 107 23.05 -21.90 -5.99
C GLU A 107 22.13 -21.25 -7.02
N VAL A 108 22.36 -19.98 -7.33
CA VAL A 108 21.62 -19.28 -8.35
C VAL A 108 21.94 -20.09 -9.60
N LYS A 109 21.10 -21.06 -9.90
CA LYS A 109 21.06 -21.67 -11.22
C LYS A 109 20.62 -20.54 -12.14
N VAL A 110 21.61 -19.79 -12.60
CA VAL A 110 21.48 -19.01 -13.81
C VAL A 110 21.15 -20.03 -14.88
N SER A 111 19.87 -20.33 -15.07
CA SER A 111 19.44 -21.17 -16.17
C SER A 111 19.83 -20.41 -17.43
N ALA A 112 20.92 -20.87 -18.03
CA ALA A 112 21.40 -20.39 -19.28
C ALA A 112 20.28 -20.62 -20.32
N GLY A 113 19.67 -19.51 -20.78
CA GLY A 113 18.64 -19.54 -21.80
C GLY A 113 17.24 -19.34 -21.22
N ARG A 114 16.81 -18.07 -21.15
CA ARG A 114 15.38 -17.76 -21.03
C ARG A 114 14.69 -18.32 -22.26
N ASP A 115 13.98 -19.43 -22.08
CA ASP A 115 13.26 -20.04 -23.19
C ASP A 115 12.04 -19.18 -23.59
N VAL A 116 11.46 -19.49 -24.73
CA VAL A 116 10.25 -18.80 -25.23
C VAL A 116 9.10 -18.88 -24.23
N ASN A 117 9.09 -19.87 -23.35
CA ASN A 117 8.08 -20.10 -22.35
C ASN A 117 8.22 -19.12 -21.17
N TRP A 118 9.45 -18.83 -20.74
CA TRP A 118 9.70 -17.83 -19.70
C TRP A 118 9.24 -16.44 -20.16
N GLU A 119 9.59 -15.99 -21.37
CA GLU A 119 9.17 -14.68 -21.88
C GLU A 119 7.65 -14.58 -22.04
N ARG A 120 6.99 -15.68 -22.41
CA ARG A 120 5.52 -15.73 -22.50
C ARG A 120 4.88 -15.64 -21.14
N SER A 121 5.37 -16.38 -20.15
CA SER A 121 4.90 -16.32 -18.77
C SER A 121 5.12 -14.93 -18.17
N MET A 122 6.28 -14.33 -18.43
CA MET A 122 6.64 -13.00 -17.97
C MET A 122 5.70 -11.93 -18.53
N LYS A 123 5.30 -11.99 -19.80
CA LYS A 123 4.30 -11.05 -20.35
C LYS A 123 2.94 -11.16 -19.68
N ILE A 124 2.52 -12.38 -19.33
CA ILE A 124 1.25 -12.61 -18.62
C ILE A 124 1.39 -12.12 -17.17
N PHE A 125 2.48 -12.46 -16.50
CA PHE A 125 2.78 -12.04 -15.13
C PHE A 125 2.79 -10.52 -15.00
N GLU A 126 3.55 -9.80 -15.85
CA GLU A 126 3.57 -8.34 -15.87
C GLU A 126 2.15 -7.76 -16.04
N ARG A 127 1.38 -8.27 -16.98
CA ARG A 127 0.01 -7.80 -17.21
C ARG A 127 -0.91 -7.99 -15.99
N GLU A 128 -0.83 -9.15 -15.36
CA GLU A 128 -1.70 -9.49 -14.22
C GLU A 128 -1.25 -8.84 -12.91
N LEU A 129 0.05 -8.59 -12.73
CA LEU A 129 0.59 -7.93 -11.54
C LEU A 129 0.58 -6.41 -11.68
N LEU A 130 1.10 -5.88 -12.80
CA LEU A 130 1.28 -4.44 -12.97
C LEU A 130 0.01 -3.72 -13.42
N GLY A 131 -0.85 -4.40 -14.18
CA GLY A 131 -2.10 -3.84 -14.70
C GLY A 131 -2.19 -3.92 -16.22
N ARG A 132 -3.43 -4.03 -16.70
CA ARG A 132 -3.73 -4.10 -18.13
C ARG A 132 -3.76 -2.70 -18.72
N GLY A 133 -3.20 -2.54 -19.92
CA GLY A 133 -3.25 -1.28 -20.66
C GLY A 133 -2.12 -0.32 -20.36
N TYR A 134 -1.16 -0.68 -19.55
CA TYR A 134 0.04 0.11 -19.27
C TYR A 134 1.23 -0.37 -20.12
N SER A 135 2.01 0.59 -20.61
CA SER A 135 3.27 0.34 -21.32
C SER A 135 4.43 0.20 -20.32
N ARG A 136 5.54 -0.40 -20.76
CA ARG A 136 6.77 -0.47 -19.93
C ARG A 136 7.38 0.89 -19.61
N LYS A 137 7.05 1.96 -20.36
CA LYS A 137 7.47 3.32 -20.01
C LYS A 137 6.68 3.88 -18.82
N GLU A 138 5.46 3.37 -18.60
CA GLU A 138 4.58 3.80 -17.53
C GLU A 138 4.81 2.98 -16.26
N ILE A 139 4.98 1.65 -16.39
CA ILE A 139 5.31 0.79 -15.27
C ILE A 139 6.11 -0.43 -15.74
N GLN A 140 7.13 -0.81 -14.98
CA GLN A 140 7.98 -1.96 -15.32
C GLN A 140 8.63 -2.58 -14.08
N ILE A 141 8.95 -3.87 -14.18
CA ILE A 141 9.84 -4.56 -13.24
C ILE A 141 11.27 -4.40 -13.77
N ARG A 142 12.14 -3.79 -12.97
CA ARG A 142 13.53 -3.50 -13.35
C ARG A 142 14.41 -4.74 -13.35
N ASN A 143 14.20 -5.63 -12.41
CA ASN A 143 14.97 -6.86 -12.18
C ASN A 143 14.14 -8.11 -12.53
N ARG A 144 13.71 -8.23 -13.78
CA ARG A 144 12.87 -9.35 -14.26
C ARG A 144 13.51 -10.72 -14.06
N GLU A 145 14.84 -10.75 -14.01
CA GLU A 145 15.68 -11.95 -13.90
C GLU A 145 15.49 -12.71 -12.58
N VAL A 146 15.01 -12.05 -11.54
CA VAL A 146 14.80 -12.69 -10.23
C VAL A 146 13.53 -13.54 -10.17
N ILE A 147 12.71 -13.52 -11.27
CA ILE A 147 11.42 -14.19 -11.30
C ILE A 147 11.57 -15.58 -11.92
N GLU A 148 11.12 -16.58 -11.19
CA GLU A 148 11.00 -17.96 -11.60
C GLU A 148 9.54 -18.35 -11.77
N PHE A 149 9.25 -19.16 -12.80
CA PHE A 149 7.91 -19.67 -13.08
C PHE A 149 7.86 -21.18 -12.88
N GLU A 150 6.86 -21.61 -12.11
CA GLU A 150 6.50 -23.02 -11.96
C GLU A 150 5.26 -23.30 -12.82
N ASN A 151 5.41 -24.21 -13.78
CA ASN A 151 4.38 -24.50 -14.77
C ASN A 151 3.79 -25.89 -14.59
N ASN A 152 2.46 -25.99 -14.57
CA ASN A 152 1.74 -27.26 -14.58
C ASN A 152 1.27 -27.61 -16.00
N GLY A 153 2.14 -27.49 -17.02
CA GLY A 153 1.89 -27.93 -18.40
C GLY A 153 1.01 -27.02 -19.27
N ASN A 154 0.33 -26.02 -18.74
CA ASN A 154 -0.46 -25.06 -19.53
C ASN A 154 -0.21 -23.60 -19.14
N LEU A 155 0.85 -23.03 -19.71
CA LEU A 155 1.31 -21.66 -19.48
C LEU A 155 0.25 -20.56 -19.67
N LYS A 156 -0.78 -20.81 -20.47
CA LYS A 156 -1.81 -19.79 -20.75
C LYS A 156 -2.87 -19.69 -19.67
N LYS A 157 -3.02 -20.73 -18.86
CA LYS A 157 -4.14 -20.84 -17.91
C LYS A 157 -3.70 -20.93 -16.46
N ASN A 158 -2.61 -21.63 -16.18
CA ASN A 158 -2.21 -21.95 -14.82
C ASN A 158 -0.70 -21.93 -14.69
N PHE A 159 -0.17 -21.04 -13.85
CA PHE A 159 1.21 -21.07 -13.42
C PHE A 159 1.36 -20.34 -12.06
N LYS A 160 2.44 -20.66 -11.37
CA LYS A 160 2.88 -19.92 -10.18
C LYS A 160 4.16 -19.18 -10.50
N ALA A 161 4.39 -18.08 -9.80
CA ALA A 161 5.65 -17.35 -9.88
C ALA A 161 6.16 -17.09 -8.47
N LYS A 162 7.47 -17.10 -8.32
CA LYS A 162 8.19 -16.69 -7.13
C LYS A 162 9.36 -15.80 -7.52
N ALA A 163 9.88 -15.05 -6.57
CA ALA A 163 11.06 -14.24 -6.76
C ALA A 163 12.07 -14.55 -5.66
N ASN A 164 13.34 -14.69 -6.05
CA ASN A 164 14.45 -14.99 -5.12
C ASN A 164 14.96 -13.73 -4.41
N GLU A 165 14.67 -12.57 -4.98
CA GLU A 165 15.04 -11.26 -4.49
C GLU A 165 13.83 -10.33 -4.50
N PRO A 166 13.87 -9.19 -3.77
CA PRO A 166 12.81 -8.20 -3.85
C PRO A 166 12.59 -7.70 -5.28
N LEU A 167 11.33 -7.62 -5.69
CA LEU A 167 10.97 -6.98 -6.96
C LEU A 167 11.24 -5.48 -6.89
N LEU A 168 11.84 -4.94 -7.94
CA LEU A 168 12.04 -3.51 -8.13
C LEU A 168 11.08 -3.01 -9.21
N ILE A 169 9.96 -2.42 -8.80
CA ILE A 169 8.93 -1.94 -9.72
C ILE A 169 9.06 -0.41 -9.83
N GLU A 170 9.28 0.07 -11.03
CA GLU A 170 9.25 1.49 -11.35
C GLU A 170 7.87 1.86 -11.88
N ASN A 171 7.16 2.72 -11.15
CA ASN A 171 5.82 3.18 -11.48
C ASN A 171 5.83 4.67 -11.84
N ASN A 172 6.01 5.00 -13.11
CA ASN A 172 5.95 6.35 -13.65
C ASN A 172 4.52 6.90 -13.78
N VAL A 173 3.50 6.05 -13.58
CA VAL A 173 2.10 6.48 -13.53
C VAL A 173 1.85 7.31 -12.29
N LEU A 174 2.31 6.83 -11.14
CA LEU A 174 2.09 7.43 -9.83
C LEU A 174 3.33 8.13 -9.27
N GLY A 175 4.52 7.93 -9.85
CA GLY A 175 5.78 8.51 -9.38
C GLY A 175 6.30 7.82 -8.11
N TYR A 176 6.32 6.47 -8.12
CA TYR A 176 6.89 5.67 -7.06
C TYR A 176 7.78 4.56 -7.60
N PHE A 177 8.86 4.26 -6.90
CA PHE A 177 9.46 2.94 -6.91
C PHE A 177 8.78 2.08 -5.85
N TYR A 178 8.48 0.83 -6.18
CA TYR A 178 8.07 -0.16 -5.19
C TYR A 178 9.17 -1.20 -5.04
N LYS A 179 9.60 -1.46 -3.82
CA LYS A 179 10.58 -2.48 -3.47
C LYS A 179 9.90 -3.48 -2.54
N GLY A 180 9.80 -4.74 -2.94
CA GLY A 180 9.09 -5.71 -2.11
C GLY A 180 9.23 -7.15 -2.53
N PHE A 181 8.94 -8.03 -1.59
CA PHE A 181 9.02 -9.47 -1.75
C PHE A 181 7.71 -10.01 -2.33
N LEU A 182 7.83 -10.79 -3.41
CA LEU A 182 6.73 -11.58 -3.95
C LEU A 182 6.60 -12.86 -3.12
N THR A 183 5.61 -12.88 -2.22
CA THR A 183 5.36 -14.04 -1.36
C THR A 183 4.62 -15.14 -2.11
N GLU A 184 3.66 -14.74 -2.94
CA GLU A 184 2.85 -15.65 -3.73
C GLU A 184 2.38 -14.98 -5.00
N PHE A 185 2.38 -15.71 -6.09
CA PHE A 185 1.65 -15.38 -7.31
C PHE A 185 1.12 -16.67 -7.94
N GLU A 186 -0.18 -16.70 -8.15
CA GLU A 186 -0.85 -17.80 -8.83
C GLU A 186 -1.84 -17.27 -9.86
N LEU A 187 -1.71 -17.71 -11.09
CA LEU A 187 -2.73 -17.60 -12.11
C LEU A 187 -3.42 -18.94 -12.26
N SER A 188 -4.73 -18.98 -12.02
CA SER A 188 -5.56 -20.18 -12.18
C SER A 188 -6.89 -19.82 -12.81
N ASN A 189 -7.22 -20.46 -13.96
CA ASN A 189 -8.50 -20.27 -14.65
C ASN A 189 -8.89 -18.80 -14.89
N LYS A 190 -7.94 -17.94 -15.28
CA LYS A 190 -8.09 -16.49 -15.48
C LYS A 190 -8.27 -15.67 -14.20
N GLN A 191 -8.20 -16.28 -13.03
CA GLN A 191 -8.15 -15.58 -11.76
C GLN A 191 -6.69 -15.45 -11.34
N THR A 192 -6.32 -14.26 -10.89
CA THR A 192 -4.98 -13.97 -10.37
C THR A 192 -5.06 -13.72 -8.89
N ARG A 193 -4.21 -14.42 -8.14
CA ARG A 193 -3.97 -14.19 -6.71
C ARG A 193 -2.50 -13.88 -6.53
N TYR A 194 -2.19 -12.84 -5.80
CA TYR A 194 -0.80 -12.51 -5.44
C TYR A 194 -0.71 -11.83 -4.09
N SER A 195 0.46 -11.91 -3.48
CA SER A 195 0.80 -11.22 -2.25
C SER A 195 2.18 -10.60 -2.39
N LEU A 196 2.25 -9.31 -2.12
CA LEU A 196 3.47 -8.52 -2.07
C LEU A 196 3.63 -7.89 -0.69
N SER A 197 4.85 -7.91 -0.16
CA SER A 197 5.23 -7.21 1.06
C SER A 197 6.40 -6.29 0.75
N GLY A 198 6.20 -4.98 0.84
CA GLY A 198 7.23 -4.02 0.46
C GLY A 198 6.84 -2.59 0.80
N TYR A 199 7.55 -1.64 0.23
CA TYR A 199 7.32 -0.22 0.46
C TYR A 199 7.47 0.60 -0.81
N PHE A 200 6.90 1.80 -0.77
CA PHE A 200 6.92 2.77 -1.85
C PHE A 200 7.97 3.83 -1.57
N GLU A 201 8.88 4.05 -2.49
CA GLU A 201 9.85 5.12 -2.45
C GLU A 201 9.41 6.21 -3.45
N PRO A 202 9.08 7.42 -2.98
CA PRO A 202 8.68 8.50 -3.88
C PRO A 202 9.81 8.87 -4.85
N MET A 203 9.49 9.01 -6.12
CA MET A 203 10.40 9.51 -7.14
C MET A 203 10.52 11.03 -7.08
N ASP A 204 11.69 11.57 -7.45
CA ASP A 204 11.83 12.98 -7.73
C ASP A 204 11.30 13.27 -9.15
N PRO A 205 10.33 14.18 -9.30
CA PRO A 205 9.83 14.56 -10.61
C PRO A 205 10.88 15.38 -11.36
N LYS A 206 11.03 15.13 -12.66
CA LYS A 206 11.97 15.87 -13.51
C LYS A 206 11.58 17.35 -13.69
N ASP A 207 10.28 17.63 -13.61
CA ASP A 207 9.71 18.97 -13.73
C ASP A 207 8.35 19.06 -12.99
N PHE A 208 7.86 20.28 -12.84
CA PHE A 208 6.58 20.55 -12.17
C PHE A 208 5.37 19.97 -12.93
N LYS A 209 5.44 19.83 -14.25
CA LYS A 209 4.38 19.23 -15.06
C LYS A 209 4.23 17.74 -14.75
N GLU A 210 5.34 17.05 -14.57
CA GLU A 210 5.35 15.65 -14.16
C GLU A 210 4.77 15.46 -12.76
N LEU A 211 5.16 16.30 -11.79
CA LEU A 211 4.59 16.31 -10.45
C LEU A 211 3.06 16.45 -10.50
N VAL A 212 2.54 17.43 -11.22
CA VAL A 212 1.09 17.66 -11.37
C VAL A 212 0.40 16.47 -12.02
N ARG A 213 1.04 15.80 -12.99
CA ARG A 213 0.54 14.57 -13.60
C ARG A 213 0.41 13.45 -12.56
N TRP A 214 1.43 13.23 -11.73
CA TRP A 214 1.41 12.23 -10.66
C TRP A 214 0.31 12.50 -9.64
N ILE A 215 0.17 13.74 -9.17
CA ILE A 215 -0.90 14.12 -8.23
C ILE A 215 -2.28 13.75 -8.80
N ARG A 216 -2.55 14.11 -10.07
CA ARG A 216 -3.82 13.76 -10.72
C ARG A 216 -4.03 12.25 -10.81
N LYS A 217 -2.99 11.49 -11.15
CA LYS A 217 -3.07 10.03 -11.26
C LYS A 217 -3.27 9.36 -9.91
N ARG A 218 -2.59 9.82 -8.86
CA ARG A 218 -2.80 9.36 -7.47
C ARG A 218 -4.24 9.59 -7.02
N ARG A 219 -4.79 10.76 -7.29
CA ARG A 219 -6.21 11.04 -7.02
C ARG A 219 -7.14 10.08 -7.74
N THR A 220 -6.92 9.88 -9.05
CA THR A 220 -7.72 8.95 -9.85
C THR A 220 -7.63 7.51 -9.32
N ALA A 221 -6.45 7.07 -8.88
CA ALA A 221 -6.26 5.75 -8.28
C ALA A 221 -6.97 5.61 -6.91
N TYR A 222 -7.02 6.68 -6.13
CA TYR A 222 -7.73 6.69 -4.85
C TYR A 222 -9.24 6.75 -5.01
N GLU A 223 -9.73 7.66 -5.86
CA GLU A 223 -11.16 7.94 -6.04
C GLU A 223 -11.91 6.72 -6.60
N GLY A 224 -12.90 6.22 -5.87
CA GLY A 224 -13.66 5.03 -6.21
C GLY A 224 -12.96 3.70 -5.90
N SER A 225 -11.79 3.71 -5.26
CA SER A 225 -11.12 2.50 -4.76
C SER A 225 -11.84 1.90 -3.56
N LEU A 226 -11.52 0.64 -3.22
CA LEU A 226 -12.03 -0.01 -2.01
C LEU A 226 -11.67 0.78 -0.75
N ARG A 227 -10.44 1.30 -0.66
CA ARG A 227 -10.00 2.15 0.46
C ARG A 227 -10.82 3.43 0.59
N HIS A 228 -11.13 4.09 -0.53
CA HIS A 228 -11.98 5.28 -0.54
C HIS A 228 -13.41 4.94 -0.08
N PHE A 229 -13.95 3.83 -0.58
CA PHE A 229 -15.27 3.34 -0.20
C PHE A 229 -15.34 3.03 1.30
N LEU A 230 -14.40 2.22 1.83
CA LEU A 230 -14.38 1.86 3.25
C LEU A 230 -14.25 3.09 4.15
N LYS A 231 -13.40 4.06 3.79
CA LYS A 231 -13.30 5.31 4.53
C LYS A 231 -14.63 6.07 4.53
N ALA A 232 -15.27 6.24 3.38
CA ALA A 232 -16.56 6.93 3.26
C ALA A 232 -17.67 6.19 4.02
N PHE A 233 -17.63 4.85 4.03
CA PHE A 233 -18.54 4.00 4.79
C PHE A 233 -18.38 4.23 6.30
N ILE A 234 -17.14 4.16 6.80
CA ILE A 234 -16.83 4.34 8.23
C ILE A 234 -17.19 5.75 8.74
N THR A 235 -17.01 6.76 7.90
CA THR A 235 -17.33 8.14 8.24
C THR A 235 -18.77 8.54 7.93
N ASN A 236 -19.59 7.63 7.43
CA ASN A 236 -20.98 7.87 7.01
C ASN A 236 -21.11 9.01 6.00
N THR A 237 -20.20 9.05 5.02
CA THR A 237 -20.13 10.10 3.99
C THR A 237 -20.26 9.54 2.56
N LEU A 238 -20.90 8.39 2.40
CA LEU A 238 -21.00 7.70 1.10
C LEU A 238 -21.55 8.61 0.00
N ASP A 239 -22.69 9.25 0.23
CA ASP A 239 -23.36 10.11 -0.76
C ASP A 239 -22.51 11.35 -1.07
N GLU A 240 -21.94 11.99 -0.05
CA GLU A 240 -21.08 13.16 -0.18
C GLU A 240 -19.82 12.85 -0.98
N GLN A 241 -19.28 11.62 -0.83
CA GLN A 241 -18.13 11.13 -1.57
C GLN A 241 -18.51 10.57 -2.95
N GLY A 242 -19.79 10.54 -3.30
CA GLY A 242 -20.29 10.13 -4.60
C GLY A 242 -20.44 8.62 -4.78
N PHE A 243 -20.66 7.88 -3.69
CA PHE A 243 -20.97 6.45 -3.74
C PHE A 243 -22.49 6.21 -3.66
N TYR A 244 -22.99 5.42 -4.57
CA TYR A 244 -24.35 4.89 -4.56
C TYR A 244 -24.31 3.43 -4.20
N THR A 245 -24.99 3.05 -3.11
CA THR A 245 -24.83 1.72 -2.52
C THR A 245 -26.18 1.07 -2.24
N SER A 246 -26.21 -0.25 -2.37
CA SER A 246 -27.29 -1.09 -1.82
C SER A 246 -26.69 -2.35 -1.21
N ILE A 247 -27.37 -2.89 -0.20
CA ILE A 247 -27.01 -4.16 0.42
C ILE A 247 -28.08 -5.21 0.07
N ASN A 248 -27.62 -6.38 -0.36
CA ASN A 248 -28.48 -7.53 -0.62
C ASN A 248 -28.41 -8.50 0.53
N VAL A 249 -29.53 -8.69 1.21
CA VAL A 249 -29.68 -9.64 2.31
C VAL A 249 -30.81 -10.61 1.96
N GLY A 250 -30.51 -11.89 1.85
CA GLY A 250 -31.53 -12.91 1.53
C GLY A 250 -32.28 -12.66 0.21
N GLY A 251 -31.61 -12.09 -0.81
CA GLY A 251 -32.19 -11.79 -2.12
C GLY A 251 -32.95 -10.45 -2.20
N LYS A 252 -33.05 -9.68 -1.12
CA LYS A 252 -33.68 -8.37 -1.09
C LYS A 252 -32.66 -7.25 -1.02
N ASN A 253 -32.78 -6.27 -1.91
CA ASN A 253 -31.94 -5.08 -1.90
C ASN A 253 -32.55 -4.02 -0.98
N ALA A 254 -31.73 -3.41 -0.15
CA ALA A 254 -32.07 -2.29 0.72
C ALA A 254 -31.02 -1.17 0.59
N ALA A 255 -31.39 0.04 0.95
CA ALA A 255 -30.44 1.13 1.10
C ALA A 255 -29.48 0.82 2.26
N VAL A 256 -28.23 1.24 2.10
CA VAL A 256 -27.21 1.05 3.13
C VAL A 256 -27.24 2.25 4.08
N ASN A 257 -27.40 1.97 5.38
CA ASN A 257 -27.12 2.94 6.43
C ASN A 257 -25.83 2.50 7.15
N PRO A 258 -24.67 3.12 6.89
CA PRO A 258 -23.39 2.70 7.45
C PRO A 258 -23.36 2.62 8.97
N LEU A 259 -24.09 3.51 9.66
CA LEU A 259 -24.13 3.56 11.14
C LEU A 259 -24.63 2.28 11.79
N GLN A 260 -25.39 1.44 11.06
CA GLN A 260 -25.88 0.16 11.56
C GLN A 260 -24.82 -0.95 11.54
N TYR A 261 -23.74 -0.76 10.76
CA TYR A 261 -22.76 -1.80 10.45
C TYR A 261 -21.34 -1.46 10.90
N VAL A 262 -21.12 -0.24 11.42
CA VAL A 262 -19.80 0.22 11.90
C VAL A 262 -19.78 0.18 13.42
N HIS A 263 -18.92 -0.65 13.98
CA HIS A 263 -18.81 -0.85 15.42
C HIS A 263 -17.41 -0.47 15.90
N PRO A 264 -17.30 0.18 17.08
CA PRO A 264 -16.00 0.46 17.70
C PRO A 264 -15.35 -0.86 18.15
N THR A 265 -14.03 -0.86 18.22
CA THR A 265 -13.24 -1.92 18.85
C THR A 265 -12.55 -1.36 20.11
N THR A 266 -11.85 -2.21 20.86
CA THR A 266 -11.01 -1.79 22.00
C THR A 266 -9.87 -0.87 21.55
N ASP A 267 -9.41 -0.99 20.31
CA ASP A 267 -8.48 -0.05 19.70
C ASP A 267 -9.24 1.03 18.93
N SER A 268 -9.17 2.26 19.41
CA SER A 268 -9.87 3.40 18.79
C SER A 268 -9.48 3.70 17.34
N SER A 269 -8.33 3.20 16.88
CA SER A 269 -7.87 3.34 15.48
C SER A 269 -8.50 2.32 14.53
N ILE A 270 -9.12 1.26 15.06
CA ILE A 270 -9.71 0.15 14.32
C ILE A 270 -11.23 0.17 14.47
N VAL A 271 -11.91 -0.20 13.43
CA VAL A 271 -13.36 -0.42 13.42
C VAL A 271 -13.69 -1.81 12.90
N LEU A 272 -14.77 -2.38 13.42
CA LEU A 272 -15.41 -3.59 12.93
C LEU A 272 -16.51 -3.20 11.96
N LEU A 273 -16.57 -3.85 10.81
CA LEU A 273 -17.70 -3.78 9.88
C LEU A 273 -18.44 -5.12 9.90
N ASP A 274 -19.70 -5.08 10.32
CA ASP A 274 -20.59 -6.24 10.34
C ASP A 274 -21.60 -6.14 9.20
N LEU A 275 -21.19 -6.56 8.01
CA LEU A 275 -22.02 -6.51 6.80
C LEU A 275 -22.82 -7.82 6.66
N PRO A 276 -24.15 -7.79 6.78
CA PRO A 276 -24.98 -9.00 6.75
C PRO A 276 -25.20 -9.57 5.34
N GLY A 277 -24.66 -8.93 4.31
CA GLY A 277 -24.88 -9.34 2.93
C GLY A 277 -23.97 -8.69 1.93
N ILE A 278 -24.30 -8.90 0.65
CA ILE A 278 -23.51 -8.40 -0.47
C ILE A 278 -23.79 -6.92 -0.68
N VAL A 279 -22.73 -6.10 -0.72
CA VAL A 279 -22.83 -4.68 -1.01
C VAL A 279 -22.55 -4.43 -2.49
N ASN A 280 -23.53 -3.84 -3.18
CA ASN A 280 -23.36 -3.31 -4.52
C ASN A 280 -23.00 -1.82 -4.41
N CYS A 281 -21.97 -1.40 -5.13
CA CYS A 281 -21.41 -0.08 -5.03
C CYS A 281 -21.12 0.51 -6.40
N TYR A 282 -21.58 1.75 -6.64
CA TYR A 282 -21.26 2.54 -7.82
C TYR A 282 -20.61 3.84 -7.35
N TYR A 283 -19.57 4.27 -8.07
CA TYR A 283 -18.90 5.52 -7.78
C TYR A 283 -19.20 6.56 -8.84
N ARG A 284 -19.82 7.70 -8.47
CA ARG A 284 -20.26 8.76 -9.40
C ARG A 284 -21.09 8.18 -10.56
N ASN A 285 -20.87 8.65 -11.78
CA ASN A 285 -21.56 8.19 -12.99
C ASN A 285 -20.86 6.97 -13.63
N ALA A 286 -20.21 6.10 -12.83
CA ALA A 286 -19.53 4.94 -13.37
C ALA A 286 -20.51 3.99 -14.07
N LYS A 287 -20.21 3.61 -15.31
CA LYS A 287 -21.00 2.64 -16.08
C LYS A 287 -21.06 1.26 -15.41
N TRP A 288 -20.01 0.90 -14.68
CA TRP A 288 -19.84 -0.38 -14.02
C TRP A 288 -19.63 -0.18 -12.53
N GLY A 289 -20.35 -0.94 -11.73
CA GLY A 289 -20.21 -0.97 -10.29
C GLY A 289 -19.18 -1.98 -9.82
N SER A 290 -19.07 -2.07 -8.50
CA SER A 290 -18.34 -3.10 -7.80
C SER A 290 -19.28 -3.86 -6.88
N VAL A 291 -18.98 -5.14 -6.65
CA VAL A 291 -19.69 -6.02 -5.73
C VAL A 291 -18.73 -6.44 -4.65
N LEU A 292 -19.10 -6.20 -3.42
CA LEU A 292 -18.31 -6.54 -2.24
C LEU A 292 -19.03 -7.66 -1.48
N LYS A 293 -18.37 -8.81 -1.33
CA LYS A 293 -18.89 -9.97 -0.61
C LYS A 293 -18.08 -10.18 0.66
N PRO A 294 -18.65 -9.99 1.85
CA PRO A 294 -18.00 -10.40 3.08
C PRO A 294 -17.69 -11.89 3.08
N GLN A 295 -16.48 -12.26 3.48
CA GLN A 295 -16.01 -13.64 3.61
C GLN A 295 -15.72 -14.00 5.07
N ALA A 296 -15.43 -12.99 5.88
CA ALA A 296 -15.16 -13.09 7.30
C ALA A 296 -15.47 -11.75 7.98
N THR A 297 -15.32 -11.69 9.29
CA THR A 297 -15.38 -10.45 10.07
C THR A 297 -14.37 -9.43 9.51
N ILE A 298 -14.85 -8.23 9.22
CA ILE A 298 -14.06 -7.19 8.56
C ILE A 298 -13.54 -6.22 9.60
N TYR A 299 -12.22 -6.16 9.74
CA TYR A 299 -11.54 -5.13 10.52
C TYR A 299 -10.82 -4.19 9.60
N CYS A 300 -10.97 -2.89 9.81
CA CYS A 300 -10.24 -1.89 9.05
C CYS A 300 -9.87 -0.68 9.92
N THR A 301 -8.86 0.05 9.48
CA THR A 301 -8.50 1.32 10.11
C THR A 301 -9.55 2.38 9.78
N ARG A 302 -9.59 3.47 10.55
CA ARG A 302 -10.46 4.62 10.24
C ARG A 302 -10.12 5.31 8.90
N SER A 303 -8.95 5.05 8.34
CA SER A 303 -8.57 5.50 6.99
C SER A 303 -9.02 4.57 5.85
N GLY A 304 -9.75 3.50 6.16
CA GLY A 304 -10.30 2.56 5.18
C GLY A 304 -9.35 1.46 4.73
N LEU A 305 -8.27 1.18 5.48
CA LEU A 305 -7.36 0.08 5.17
C LEU A 305 -7.85 -1.22 5.80
N LEU A 306 -7.97 -2.27 5.02
CA LEU A 306 -8.28 -3.61 5.52
C LEU A 306 -7.11 -4.17 6.32
N LEU A 307 -7.39 -4.71 7.51
CA LEU A 307 -6.40 -5.45 8.30
C LEU A 307 -6.29 -6.92 7.85
N ASN A 308 -7.36 -7.46 7.29
CA ASN A 308 -7.38 -8.77 6.64
C ASN A 308 -7.91 -8.63 5.21
N PRO A 309 -7.05 -8.60 4.19
CA PRO A 309 -7.46 -8.47 2.80
C PRO A 309 -8.40 -9.58 2.33
N LEU A 310 -8.35 -10.77 2.95
CA LEU A 310 -9.22 -11.90 2.61
C LEU A 310 -10.62 -11.81 3.21
N SER A 311 -10.89 -10.81 4.05
CA SER A 311 -12.22 -10.64 4.68
C SER A 311 -13.30 -10.13 3.71
N ILE A 312 -12.91 -9.57 2.56
CA ILE A 312 -13.82 -9.10 1.50
C ILE A 312 -13.34 -9.63 0.15
N GLU A 313 -14.22 -10.33 -0.55
CA GLU A 313 -14.06 -10.56 -1.99
C GLU A 313 -14.66 -9.38 -2.74
N SER A 314 -13.89 -8.73 -3.60
CA SER A 314 -14.36 -7.65 -4.46
C SER A 314 -14.39 -8.09 -5.92
N ASN A 315 -15.42 -7.65 -6.65
CA ASN A 315 -15.55 -7.82 -8.09
C ASN A 315 -15.87 -6.46 -8.75
N GLY A 316 -15.61 -6.36 -10.04
CA GLY A 316 -15.81 -5.12 -10.80
C GLY A 316 -14.64 -4.14 -10.63
N LYS A 317 -14.92 -2.83 -10.75
CA LYS A 317 -13.87 -1.80 -10.83
C LYS A 317 -12.88 -1.80 -9.66
N MET A 318 -13.35 -2.05 -8.44
CA MET A 318 -12.47 -2.07 -7.25
C MET A 318 -11.51 -3.26 -7.24
N ALA A 319 -11.85 -4.35 -7.93
CA ALA A 319 -11.00 -5.54 -8.05
C ALA A 319 -9.97 -5.44 -9.18
N ASP A 320 -10.12 -4.46 -10.07
CA ASP A 320 -9.23 -4.31 -11.23
C ASP A 320 -7.95 -3.52 -10.93
N LEU A 321 -7.85 -2.94 -9.73
CA LEU A 321 -6.65 -2.22 -9.30
C LEU A 321 -5.45 -3.17 -9.24
N ARG A 322 -4.32 -2.71 -9.79
CA ARG A 322 -3.04 -3.43 -9.83
C ARG A 322 -1.93 -2.47 -9.41
N MET A 323 -0.69 -2.95 -9.42
CA MET A 323 0.47 -2.17 -8.99
C MET A 323 0.60 -0.79 -9.66
N ALA A 324 0.11 -0.63 -10.90
CA ALA A 324 0.10 0.67 -11.58
C ALA A 324 -0.78 1.72 -10.88
N GLU A 325 -1.77 1.29 -10.11
CA GLU A 325 -2.74 2.13 -9.42
C GLU A 325 -2.69 1.94 -7.89
N GLU A 326 -1.74 1.12 -7.40
CA GLU A 326 -1.55 0.89 -5.97
C GLU A 326 -0.89 2.10 -5.32
N LEU A 327 -1.49 2.56 -4.22
CA LEU A 327 -1.02 3.71 -3.46
C LEU A 327 -0.46 3.26 -2.10
N PRO A 328 0.59 3.91 -1.59
CA PRO A 328 1.04 3.65 -0.24
C PRO A 328 -0.08 3.88 0.78
N THR A 329 -0.09 3.09 1.84
CA THR A 329 -1.16 3.15 2.85
C THR A 329 -1.15 4.46 3.64
N ASP A 330 -0.04 5.15 3.67
CA ASP A 330 0.14 6.50 4.25
C ASP A 330 -0.16 7.64 3.25
N TYR A 331 -0.59 7.33 2.01
CA TYR A 331 -1.07 8.36 1.09
C TYR A 331 -2.26 9.10 1.68
N VAL A 332 -2.16 10.43 1.73
CA VAL A 332 -3.21 11.31 2.26
C VAL A 332 -3.94 12.00 1.13
N TYR A 333 -5.16 11.55 0.89
CA TYR A 333 -6.06 12.19 -0.07
C TYR A 333 -6.59 13.52 0.49
N GLN A 334 -6.44 14.59 -0.27
CA GLN A 334 -6.99 15.89 0.06
C GLN A 334 -8.35 16.09 -0.62
N SER A 335 -9.27 16.81 0.02
CA SER A 335 -10.63 17.03 -0.47
C SER A 335 -10.66 17.73 -1.82
N THR A 336 -9.70 18.59 -2.12
CA THR A 336 -9.60 19.29 -3.41
C THR A 336 -8.25 19.07 -4.07
N PHE A 337 -8.24 19.01 -5.39
CA PHE A 337 -7.00 18.96 -6.17
C PHE A 337 -6.10 20.18 -5.94
N LYS A 338 -6.70 21.36 -5.70
CA LYS A 338 -5.96 22.60 -5.43
C LYS A 338 -5.15 22.51 -4.14
N GLN A 339 -5.73 21.94 -3.07
CA GLN A 339 -5.03 21.73 -1.80
C GLN A 339 -3.87 20.75 -1.94
N GLU A 340 -4.13 19.59 -2.56
CA GLU A 340 -3.12 18.56 -2.77
C GLU A 340 -1.95 19.08 -3.61
N LYS A 341 -2.27 19.76 -4.71
CA LYS A 341 -1.28 20.42 -5.56
C LYS A 341 -0.45 21.44 -4.78
N SER A 342 -1.07 22.28 -3.96
CA SER A 342 -0.37 23.33 -3.18
C SER A 342 0.62 22.73 -2.19
N ILE A 343 0.25 21.64 -1.50
CA ILE A 343 1.15 20.95 -0.56
C ILE A 343 2.35 20.35 -1.29
N GLU A 344 2.11 19.61 -2.36
CA GLU A 344 3.18 18.97 -3.14
C GLU A 344 4.08 20.02 -3.84
N GLU A 345 3.51 21.13 -4.30
CA GLU A 345 4.24 22.25 -4.86
C GLU A 345 5.20 22.88 -3.85
N GLN A 346 4.73 23.11 -2.62
CA GLN A 346 5.59 23.62 -1.55
C GLN A 346 6.73 22.65 -1.23
N LEU A 347 6.45 21.35 -1.16
CA LEU A 347 7.47 20.31 -0.93
C LEU A 347 8.48 20.26 -2.08
N TYR A 348 8.03 20.39 -3.31
CA TYR A 348 8.90 20.43 -4.50
C TYR A 348 9.89 21.59 -4.46
N TYR A 349 9.41 22.80 -4.19
CA TYR A 349 10.28 23.97 -4.10
C TYR A 349 11.20 23.94 -2.88
N LEU A 350 10.77 23.37 -1.76
CA LEU A 350 11.62 23.19 -0.58
C LEU A 350 12.80 22.26 -0.86
N LYS A 351 12.57 21.14 -1.57
CA LYS A 351 13.64 20.23 -2.00
C LYS A 351 14.66 20.92 -2.91
N GLY A 352 14.21 21.78 -3.81
CA GLY A 352 15.09 22.54 -4.72
C GLY A 352 15.94 23.61 -4.05
N LYS A 353 15.56 24.07 -2.85
CA LYS A 353 16.34 25.04 -2.06
C LYS A 353 17.40 24.41 -1.14
N ILE A 354 17.35 23.10 -0.97
CA ILE A 354 18.26 22.32 -0.11
C ILE A 354 19.41 21.71 -0.94
N LYS A 355 19.37 21.83 -2.26
CA LYS A 355 20.49 21.50 -3.14
C LYS A 355 21.31 22.74 -3.43
#